data_2948c5b5147971d6e664827c464425ff
#
_entry.id   2948c5b5147971d6e664827c464425ff
#
_cell.length_a   1.000
_cell.length_b   1.000
_cell.length_c   1.000
_cell.angle_alpha   90.00
_cell.angle_beta   90.00
_cell.angle_gamma   90.00
#
_symmetry.space_group_name_H-M   'P 1'
#
loop_
_entity.id
_entity.type
_entity.pdbx_description
1 polymer ?
#
loop_
_entity_poly.entity_id
_entity_poly.type
_entity_poly.pdbx_seq_one_letter_code
_entity_poly.pdbx_strand_id
1 'polypeptide(L)'
;MSVTPCGAREGDVPWNLCLLEELVEGQERSWDSTLRWGLVRDDDLSLWSALIIGRRNTPFADRVYSLGVVCGPAYPYVVPEFRFVSEINLDGVDQVTGVVDTKAVPVLNEWKIQYRILDVLLDLQRKMDSEESKRLVQPPRGSLFEPY
;
A
#
# COMPACT_ATOMS: atom_id res chain seq x y z
N MET A 1 4.35 -26.26 -5.09
CA MET A 1 4.24 -25.85 -3.74
C MET A 1 5.03 -24.61 -3.51
N SER A 2 4.49 -23.82 -2.86
CA SER A 2 5.20 -22.62 -2.62
C SER A 2 5.55 -22.56 -1.18
N VAL A 3 6.74 -22.29 -0.96
CA VAL A 3 7.19 -21.90 0.32
C VAL A 3 7.00 -20.43 0.36
N THR A 4 6.45 -19.94 1.41
CA THR A 4 6.41 -18.52 1.63
C THR A 4 7.57 -18.19 2.53
N PRO A 5 8.66 -17.86 1.98
CA PRO A 5 9.86 -17.67 2.80
C PRO A 5 9.69 -16.54 3.78
N CYS A 6 9.00 -15.48 3.37
CA CYS A 6 8.76 -14.39 4.28
C CYS A 6 7.69 -14.78 5.27
N GLY A 7 7.97 -14.62 6.54
CA GLY A 7 7.02 -14.93 7.57
C GLY A 7 6.81 -16.40 7.84
N ALA A 8 7.46 -17.27 7.09
CA ALA A 8 7.30 -18.69 7.31
C ALA A 8 7.99 -19.13 8.59
N ARG A 9 9.15 -18.56 8.89
CA ARG A 9 9.90 -18.88 10.09
C ARG A 9 10.65 -17.65 10.59
N GLU A 10 10.47 -17.36 11.84
CA GLU A 10 11.13 -16.26 12.46
C GLU A 10 12.64 -16.41 12.39
N GLY A 11 13.29 -15.32 12.01
CA GLY A 11 14.74 -15.27 12.02
C GLY A 11 15.45 -16.01 10.92
N ASP A 12 14.69 -16.76 10.11
CA ASP A 12 15.31 -17.60 9.08
C ASP A 12 15.42 -16.90 7.74
N VAL A 13 14.62 -15.90 7.49
CA VAL A 13 14.55 -15.25 6.16
C VAL A 13 15.04 -13.82 6.31
N PRO A 14 16.07 -13.42 5.56
CA PRO A 14 16.55 -12.06 5.62
C PRO A 14 15.49 -11.08 5.14
N TRP A 15 15.48 -9.92 5.74
CA TRP A 15 14.59 -8.82 5.39
C TRP A 15 14.58 -8.54 3.88
N ASN A 16 15.76 -8.45 3.28
CA ASN A 16 15.85 -8.12 1.86
C ASN A 16 15.28 -9.21 0.96
N LEU A 17 15.33 -10.47 1.39
CA LEU A 17 14.75 -11.55 0.60
C LEU A 17 13.24 -11.45 0.56
N CYS A 18 12.63 -11.12 1.69
CA CYS A 18 11.18 -10.89 1.72
C CYS A 18 10.78 -9.81 0.74
N LEU A 19 11.50 -8.71 0.72
CA LEU A 19 11.17 -7.60 -0.15
C LEU A 19 11.42 -7.92 -1.62
N LEU A 20 12.46 -8.69 -1.91
CA LEU A 20 12.71 -9.12 -3.29
C LEU A 20 11.58 -9.98 -3.82
N GLU A 21 11.02 -10.83 -2.97
CA GLU A 21 9.88 -11.64 -3.38
C GLU A 21 8.66 -10.78 -3.69
N GLU A 22 8.44 -9.74 -2.89
CA GLU A 22 7.32 -8.84 -3.15
C GLU A 22 7.53 -8.04 -4.43
N LEU A 23 8.76 -7.73 -4.76
CA LEU A 23 9.06 -7.06 -6.02
C LEU A 23 8.71 -7.95 -7.21
N VAL A 24 9.10 -9.23 -7.15
CA VAL A 24 8.77 -10.18 -8.20
C VAL A 24 7.26 -10.32 -8.32
N GLU A 25 6.57 -10.44 -7.19
CA GLU A 25 5.12 -10.55 -7.20
C GLU A 25 4.47 -9.35 -7.88
N GLY A 26 4.96 -8.15 -7.59
CA GLY A 26 4.42 -6.95 -8.20
C GLY A 26 4.63 -6.92 -9.70
N GLN A 27 5.77 -7.39 -10.16
CA GLN A 27 6.08 -7.45 -11.59
C GLN A 27 5.22 -8.47 -12.32
N GLU A 28 4.86 -9.54 -11.63
CA GLU A 28 4.08 -10.62 -12.24
C GLU A 28 2.58 -10.36 -12.23
N ARG A 29 2.13 -9.31 -11.55
CA ARG A 29 0.71 -8.98 -11.48
C ARG A 29 0.26 -8.04 -12.59
N SER A 30 0.85 -8.17 -13.76
CA SER A 30 0.48 -7.31 -14.88
C SER A 30 -0.98 -7.50 -15.32
N TRP A 31 -1.60 -8.62 -14.94
CA TRP A 31 -2.99 -8.88 -15.26
C TRP A 31 -3.97 -8.00 -14.46
N ASP A 32 -3.53 -7.47 -13.33
CA ASP A 32 -4.36 -6.58 -12.52
C ASP A 32 -3.87 -5.15 -12.69
N SER A 33 -4.56 -4.37 -13.50
CA SER A 33 -4.14 -3.01 -13.81
C SER A 33 -4.53 -1.99 -12.75
N THR A 34 -5.29 -2.41 -11.72
CA THR A 34 -5.77 -1.47 -10.71
C THR A 34 -4.82 -1.29 -9.54
N LEU A 35 -3.86 -2.18 -9.38
CA LEU A 35 -2.86 -2.12 -8.30
C LEU A 35 -1.48 -2.33 -8.87
N ARG A 36 -0.54 -1.49 -8.47
CA ARG A 36 0.85 -1.60 -8.86
C ARG A 36 1.74 -1.27 -7.68
N TRP A 37 2.89 -1.90 -7.61
CA TRP A 37 3.91 -1.53 -6.63
C TRP A 37 5.28 -1.91 -7.15
N GLY A 38 6.28 -1.16 -6.72
CA GLY A 38 7.65 -1.39 -7.11
C GLY A 38 8.59 -0.50 -6.30
N LEU A 39 9.86 -0.66 -6.54
CA LEU A 39 10.87 0.13 -5.84
C LEU A 39 10.93 1.54 -6.40
N VAL A 40 11.14 2.51 -5.51
CA VAL A 40 11.41 3.88 -5.92
C VAL A 40 12.80 3.95 -6.55
N ARG A 41 13.75 3.23 -5.97
CA ARG A 41 15.14 3.17 -6.46
C ARG A 41 15.60 1.72 -6.41
N ASP A 42 16.35 1.32 -7.42
CA ASP A 42 16.80 -0.08 -7.53
C ASP A 42 17.74 -0.50 -6.40
N ASP A 43 18.40 0.45 -5.78
CA ASP A 43 19.38 0.16 -4.74
C ASP A 43 18.83 0.33 -3.31
N ASP A 44 17.53 0.54 -3.15
CA ASP A 44 16.95 0.79 -1.83
C ASP A 44 15.65 -0.01 -1.67
N LEU A 45 15.74 -1.11 -0.94
CA LEU A 45 14.60 -1.99 -0.70
C LEU A 45 13.66 -1.47 0.40
N SER A 46 14.00 -0.36 1.05
CA SER A 46 13.14 0.21 2.08
C SER A 46 12.07 1.14 1.54
N LEU A 47 12.26 1.67 0.33
CA LEU A 47 11.35 2.66 -0.23
C LEU A 47 10.63 2.09 -1.45
N TRP A 48 9.31 2.10 -1.38
CA TRP A 48 8.47 1.56 -2.42
C TRP A 48 7.47 2.62 -2.88
N SER A 49 7.05 2.47 -4.12
CA SER A 49 5.99 3.27 -4.69
C SER A 49 4.85 2.34 -5.06
N ALA A 50 3.62 2.78 -4.81
CA ALA A 50 2.45 2.00 -5.17
C ALA A 50 1.44 2.89 -5.86
N LEU A 51 0.60 2.28 -6.67
CA LEU A 51 -0.49 2.97 -7.37
C LEU A 51 -1.77 2.20 -7.14
N ILE A 52 -2.84 2.95 -6.86
CA ILE A 52 -4.20 2.40 -6.81
C ILE A 52 -5.04 3.19 -7.81
N ILE A 53 -5.71 2.49 -8.69
CA ILE A 53 -6.63 3.12 -9.63
C ILE A 53 -8.03 3.01 -9.08
N GLY A 54 -8.74 4.14 -9.01
CA GLY A 54 -10.10 4.18 -8.47
C GLY A 54 -11.07 3.40 -9.35
N ARG A 55 -12.03 2.76 -8.72
CA ARG A 55 -13.00 1.92 -9.42
C ARG A 55 -14.15 2.76 -9.94
N ARG A 56 -14.81 2.23 -10.97
CA ARG A 56 -16.01 2.86 -11.54
C ARG A 56 -17.10 2.94 -10.48
N ASN A 57 -17.96 3.91 -10.63
CA ASN A 57 -19.11 4.13 -9.73
C ASN A 57 -18.69 4.54 -8.33
N THR A 58 -17.50 5.10 -8.19
CA THR A 58 -17.03 5.68 -6.93
C THR A 58 -16.51 7.09 -7.22
N PRO A 59 -16.41 7.96 -6.20
CA PRO A 59 -15.83 9.29 -6.43
C PRO A 59 -14.35 9.25 -6.79
N PHE A 60 -13.74 8.08 -6.70
CA PHE A 60 -12.34 7.89 -7.06
C PHE A 60 -12.15 7.45 -8.52
N ALA A 61 -13.25 7.28 -9.27
CA ALA A 61 -13.20 6.73 -10.63
C ALA A 61 -12.29 7.55 -11.53
N ASP A 62 -11.57 6.85 -12.39
CA ASP A 62 -10.67 7.43 -13.38
C ASP A 62 -9.54 8.25 -12.76
N ARG A 63 -9.22 7.99 -11.51
CA ARG A 63 -8.11 8.65 -10.80
C ARG A 63 -7.06 7.64 -10.44
N VAL A 64 -5.80 8.06 -10.52
CA VAL A 64 -4.66 7.24 -10.12
C VAL A 64 -4.09 7.85 -8.84
N TYR A 65 -4.02 7.03 -7.80
CA TYR A 65 -3.49 7.47 -6.51
C TYR A 65 -2.12 6.87 -6.27
N SER A 66 -1.16 7.73 -6.03
CA SER A 66 0.21 7.31 -5.70
C SER A 66 0.40 7.24 -4.21
N LEU A 67 1.11 6.21 -3.78
CA LEU A 67 1.46 6.01 -2.37
C LEU A 67 2.95 5.78 -2.24
N GLY A 68 3.51 6.22 -1.14
CA GLY A 68 4.84 5.82 -0.72
C GLY A 68 4.73 4.77 0.36
N VAL A 69 5.61 3.79 0.33
CA VAL A 69 5.65 2.72 1.33
C VAL A 69 7.07 2.64 1.87
N VAL A 70 7.19 2.65 3.19
CA VAL A 70 8.47 2.49 3.85
C VAL A 70 8.48 1.18 4.60
N CYS A 71 9.38 0.28 4.18
CA CYS A 71 9.59 -1.01 4.83
C CYS A 71 10.92 -0.93 5.57
N GLY A 72 10.86 -0.81 6.88
CA GLY A 72 12.05 -0.71 7.70
C GLY A 72 12.82 -2.02 7.78
N PRO A 73 13.99 -2.00 8.41
CA PRO A 73 14.85 -3.20 8.47
C PRO A 73 14.24 -4.35 9.26
N ALA A 74 13.22 -4.08 10.06
CA ALA A 74 12.53 -5.14 10.80
C ALA A 74 11.31 -5.70 10.05
N TYR A 75 11.06 -5.26 8.82
CA TYR A 75 10.00 -5.83 8.00
C TYR A 75 10.29 -7.30 7.72
N PRO A 76 9.35 -8.22 7.75
CA PRO A 76 7.91 -8.03 7.97
C PRO A 76 7.47 -8.14 9.43
N TYR A 77 8.40 -8.13 10.39
CA TYR A 77 8.05 -8.23 11.80
C TYR A 77 7.46 -6.94 12.34
N VAL A 78 7.80 -5.81 11.71
CA VAL A 78 7.24 -4.52 12.04
C VAL A 78 6.42 -4.04 10.84
N VAL A 79 5.26 -3.47 11.12
CA VAL A 79 4.33 -3.00 10.08
C VAL A 79 4.99 -1.93 9.21
N PRO A 80 4.81 -1.99 7.90
CA PRO A 80 5.32 -0.93 7.02
C PRO A 80 4.46 0.33 7.15
N GLU A 81 5.04 1.46 6.79
CA GLU A 81 4.32 2.73 6.79
C GLU A 81 3.84 3.04 5.37
N PHE A 82 2.55 3.37 5.26
CA PHE A 82 1.93 3.76 3.99
C PHE A 82 1.52 5.23 4.06
N ARG A 83 1.76 5.94 2.97
CA ARG A 83 1.43 7.35 2.88
C ARG A 83 0.94 7.65 1.47
N PHE A 84 -0.23 8.27 1.37
CA PHE A 84 -0.71 8.76 0.09
C PHE A 84 0.09 9.99 -0.32
N VAL A 85 0.55 10.00 -1.55
CA VAL A 85 1.18 11.18 -2.16
C VAL A 85 0.11 11.98 -2.88
N SER A 86 -0.79 11.30 -3.60
CA SER A 86 -1.95 11.94 -4.21
C SER A 86 -2.96 12.29 -3.13
N GLU A 87 -3.51 13.50 -3.19
CA GLU A 87 -4.48 13.92 -2.20
C GLU A 87 -5.77 13.12 -2.36
N ILE A 88 -6.27 12.60 -1.26
CA ILE A 88 -7.46 11.76 -1.23
C ILE A 88 -8.23 12.08 0.06
N ASN A 89 -9.55 12.17 -0.04
CA ASN A 89 -10.39 12.26 1.14
C ASN A 89 -10.90 10.86 1.45
N LEU A 90 -10.29 10.25 2.45
CA LEU A 90 -10.60 8.87 2.84
C LEU A 90 -10.42 8.78 4.35
N ASP A 91 -11.38 8.15 5.01
CA ASP A 91 -11.28 7.94 6.45
C ASP A 91 -10.03 7.11 6.74
N GLY A 92 -9.28 7.54 7.76
CA GLY A 92 -8.04 6.85 8.12
C GLY A 92 -6.80 7.39 7.42
N VAL A 93 -6.96 8.41 6.56
CA VAL A 93 -5.83 9.07 5.91
C VAL A 93 -5.72 10.47 6.48
N ASP A 94 -4.53 10.81 6.98
CA ASP A 94 -4.28 12.15 7.51
C ASP A 94 -4.44 13.17 6.39
N GLN A 95 -5.30 14.16 6.60
CA GLN A 95 -5.66 15.10 5.55
C GLN A 95 -4.61 16.20 5.34
N VAL A 96 -3.55 16.17 6.12
CA VAL A 96 -2.43 17.11 5.94
C VAL A 96 -1.24 16.37 5.32
N THR A 97 -0.89 15.21 5.85
CA THR A 97 0.32 14.50 5.44
C THR A 97 0.07 13.33 4.50
N GLY A 98 -1.14 12.78 4.49
CA GLY A 98 -1.44 11.60 3.69
C GLY A 98 -1.09 10.29 4.36
N VAL A 99 -0.58 10.32 5.58
CA VAL A 99 -0.19 9.09 6.29
C VAL A 99 -1.44 8.27 6.59
N VAL A 100 -1.36 6.97 6.33
CA VAL A 100 -2.45 6.04 6.60
C VAL A 100 -2.40 5.63 8.05
N ASP A 101 -3.53 5.79 8.75
CA ASP A 101 -3.64 5.36 10.14
C ASP A 101 -3.76 3.85 10.18
N THR A 102 -2.82 3.19 10.85
CA THR A 102 -2.81 1.74 10.92
C THR A 102 -4.09 1.19 11.55
N LYS A 103 -4.71 1.93 12.45
CA LYS A 103 -5.93 1.47 13.11
C LYS A 103 -7.13 1.45 12.18
N ALA A 104 -7.08 2.19 11.09
CA ALA A 104 -8.20 2.28 10.15
C ALA A 104 -8.14 1.21 9.06
N VAL A 105 -7.03 0.49 8.94
CA VAL A 105 -6.85 -0.53 7.91
C VAL A 105 -6.63 -1.86 8.61
N PRO A 106 -7.56 -2.83 8.49
CA PRO A 106 -7.46 -4.07 9.25
C PRO A 106 -6.13 -4.81 9.10
N VAL A 107 -5.59 -4.90 7.91
CA VAL A 107 -4.32 -5.58 7.69
C VAL A 107 -3.20 -4.88 8.45
N LEU A 108 -3.20 -3.57 8.51
CA LEU A 108 -2.17 -2.83 9.24
C LEU A 108 -2.39 -2.89 10.75
N ASN A 109 -3.65 -2.85 11.17
CA ASN A 109 -3.98 -2.87 12.59
C ASN A 109 -3.65 -4.21 13.24
N GLU A 110 -3.83 -5.30 12.49
CA GLU A 110 -3.57 -6.65 12.96
C GLU A 110 -2.46 -7.29 12.14
N TRP A 111 -1.39 -6.55 11.93
CA TRP A 111 -0.29 -6.96 11.08
C TRP A 111 0.30 -8.29 11.52
N LYS A 112 0.50 -9.17 10.54
CA LYS A 112 1.12 -10.47 10.74
C LYS A 112 2.28 -10.63 9.77
N ILE A 113 3.24 -11.46 10.13
CA ILE A 113 4.46 -11.58 9.33
C ILE A 113 4.21 -12.16 7.93
N GLN A 114 3.09 -12.84 7.73
CA GLN A 114 2.74 -13.34 6.39
C GLN A 114 2.05 -12.32 5.51
N TYR A 115 1.66 -11.16 6.05
CA TYR A 115 1.07 -10.10 5.24
C TYR A 115 2.13 -9.41 4.39
N ARG A 116 1.68 -8.84 3.29
CA ARG A 116 2.55 -8.21 2.30
C ARG A 116 1.96 -6.88 1.87
N ILE A 117 2.74 -6.14 1.06
CA ILE A 117 2.28 -4.87 0.51
C ILE A 117 0.95 -5.06 -0.24
N LEU A 118 0.83 -6.14 -1.02
CA LEU A 118 -0.40 -6.44 -1.73
C LEU A 118 -1.62 -6.47 -0.81
N ASP A 119 -1.48 -7.10 0.36
CA ASP A 119 -2.61 -7.25 1.28
C ASP A 119 -3.10 -5.88 1.77
N VAL A 120 -2.17 -4.96 2.00
CA VAL A 120 -2.52 -3.60 2.42
C VAL A 120 -3.21 -2.85 1.29
N LEU A 121 -2.69 -2.97 0.07
CA LEU A 121 -3.29 -2.30 -1.08
C LEU A 121 -4.71 -2.81 -1.34
N LEU A 122 -4.93 -4.10 -1.18
CA LEU A 122 -6.27 -4.67 -1.32
C LEU A 122 -7.23 -4.12 -0.27
N ASP A 123 -6.76 -3.99 0.98
CA ASP A 123 -7.59 -3.42 2.04
C ASP A 123 -7.92 -1.95 1.79
N LEU A 124 -6.95 -1.19 1.32
CA LEU A 124 -7.19 0.21 0.96
C LEU A 124 -8.20 0.31 -0.18
N GLN A 125 -8.10 -0.57 -1.17
CA GLN A 125 -9.03 -0.58 -2.28
C GLN A 125 -10.45 -0.93 -1.81
N ARG A 126 -10.59 -1.89 -0.89
CA ARG A 126 -11.90 -2.21 -0.30
C ARG A 126 -12.46 -1.02 0.45
N LYS A 127 -11.61 -0.30 1.17
CA LYS A 127 -12.04 0.87 1.92
C LYS A 127 -12.56 1.96 0.97
N MET A 128 -11.89 2.15 -0.16
CA MET A 128 -12.34 3.10 -1.16
C MET A 128 -13.68 2.69 -1.79
N ASP A 129 -13.97 1.40 -1.82
CA ASP A 129 -15.23 0.89 -2.35
C ASP A 129 -16.37 0.90 -1.34
N SER A 130 -16.11 1.26 -0.08
CA SER A 130 -17.13 1.24 0.95
C SER A 130 -18.19 2.32 0.70
N GLU A 131 -19.39 2.10 1.20
CA GLU A 131 -20.48 3.07 1.05
C GLU A 131 -20.16 4.39 1.74
N GLU A 132 -19.44 4.32 2.86
CA GLU A 132 -19.04 5.54 3.57
C GLU A 132 -18.09 6.36 2.72
N SER A 133 -17.12 5.71 2.08
CA SER A 133 -16.14 6.41 1.26
C SER A 133 -16.77 7.01 0.02
N LYS A 134 -17.80 6.36 -0.52
CA LYS A 134 -18.48 6.87 -1.71
C LYS A 134 -19.18 8.19 -1.48
N ARG A 135 -19.44 8.54 -0.23
CA ARG A 135 -20.11 9.81 0.11
C ARG A 135 -19.15 10.96 0.30
N LEU A 136 -17.85 10.69 0.30
CA LEU A 136 -16.86 11.72 0.54
C LEU A 136 -16.58 12.52 -0.73
N VAL A 137 -16.49 13.83 -0.58
CA VAL A 137 -16.15 14.70 -1.71
C VAL A 137 -14.63 14.66 -1.88
N GLN A 138 -14.19 14.40 -3.10
CA GLN A 138 -12.77 14.26 -3.37
C GLN A 138 -12.15 15.59 -3.82
N PRO A 139 -10.85 15.80 -3.50
CA PRO A 139 -10.15 16.99 -3.97
C PRO A 139 -9.99 16.97 -5.49
N PRO A 140 -9.58 18.09 -6.10
CA PRO A 140 -9.37 18.13 -7.54
C PRO A 140 -8.33 17.11 -8.00
N ARG A 141 -8.50 16.64 -9.23
CA ARG A 141 -7.54 15.71 -9.80
C ARG A 141 -6.15 16.33 -9.82
N GLY A 142 -5.16 15.52 -9.52
CA GLY A 142 -3.77 15.96 -9.55
C GLY A 142 -3.31 16.67 -8.30
N SER A 143 -4.20 16.87 -7.33
CA SER A 143 -3.81 17.45 -6.04
C SER A 143 -2.90 16.47 -5.29
N LEU A 144 -1.92 17.02 -4.58
CA LEU A 144 -0.97 16.23 -3.82
C LEU A 144 -0.97 16.69 -2.36
N PHE A 145 -0.71 15.73 -1.46
CA PHE A 145 -0.45 16.09 -0.08
C PHE A 145 0.89 16.80 0.01
N GLU A 146 1.06 17.61 1.05
CA GLU A 146 2.30 18.32 1.22
C GLU A 146 3.46 17.34 1.43
N PRO A 147 4.60 17.56 0.77
CA PRO A 147 5.77 16.72 1.00
C PRO A 147 6.31 16.93 2.40
N TYR A 148 7.05 15.95 2.86
CA TYR A 148 7.73 16.07 4.14
C TYR A 148 8.70 17.24 4.15
#